data_9c4393cc7c36b55649959f799eb9eb63
#
_entry.id   9c4393cc7c36b55649959f799eb9eb63
#
_cell.length_a   1.000
_cell.length_b   1.000
_cell.length_c   1.000
_cell.angle_alpha   90.00
_cell.angle_beta   90.00
_cell.angle_gamma   90.00
#
_symmetry.space_group_name_H-M   'P 1'
#
loop_
_entity.id
_entity.type
_entity.pdbx_description
1 polymer ?
#
loop_
_entity_poly.entity_id
_entity_poly.type
_entity_poly.pdbx_seq_one_letter_code
_entity_poly.pdbx_strand_id
1 'polypeptide(L)'
;MEMKETILKTFAEAFGDAEGAKAYFAPGRVNLIGEHTDYNGGHVFPCALTIGTYGVARKRNDNKLRFYSMNFDQLGVIESSLDDLVPSKEANWTNYPKGVIWAFGEKGMKVTSGMDLLLNGNIPNGSGLSSSASVEVLTGYILRDFFGFDVTNQDLALIGQFSENKYNKVNCGIMDQFAIAMGKKDNAIFLDTATLEYEYAPIHLENAKIVIACSNKKRGLGDSKYNERRSECETALAELQQVVKIKTLGDLDEETFEKFKAIIKSDVRRKRAKHAVYENQRTIRAVEALKNNDVKLFGELMNASHVSLRDDYEVTGIELDTLVEEAWKVDGVIGSRMTGAGFGGCTVSIVKDEAIDTFIEQVGKAYKEKIGYAADFYVVEIGDGPQTL
;
A
#
# COMPACT_ATOMS: atom_id res chain seq x y z
N MET A 1 16.95 9.82 15.77
CA MET A 1 16.92 10.80 16.89
C MET A 1 16.30 12.12 16.46
N GLU A 2 16.81 12.76 15.43
CA GLU A 2 16.35 14.08 14.94
C GLU A 2 14.85 14.17 14.64
N MET A 3 14.27 13.19 13.93
CA MET A 3 12.84 13.21 13.60
C MET A 3 11.96 13.08 14.86
N LYS A 4 12.29 12.20 15.80
CA LYS A 4 11.55 12.04 17.05
C LYS A 4 11.52 13.34 17.87
N GLU A 5 12.66 14.03 17.98
CA GLU A 5 12.78 15.31 18.69
C GLU A 5 11.93 16.39 17.98
N THR A 6 11.97 16.44 16.66
CA THR A 6 11.21 17.39 15.85
C THR A 6 9.71 17.22 16.06
N ILE A 7 9.18 16.00 15.96
CA ILE A 7 7.73 15.76 16.10
C ILE A 7 7.23 15.99 17.53
N LEU A 8 8.05 15.68 18.56
CA LEU A 8 7.71 15.97 19.97
C LEU A 8 7.66 17.47 20.24
N LYS A 9 8.61 18.24 19.68
CA LYS A 9 8.61 19.70 19.77
C LYS A 9 7.36 20.29 19.11
N THR A 10 7.07 19.88 17.88
CA THR A 10 5.88 20.35 17.16
C THR A 10 4.59 19.96 17.88
N PHE A 11 4.57 18.78 18.51
CA PHE A 11 3.43 18.35 19.34
C PHE A 11 3.22 19.31 20.52
N ALA A 12 4.29 19.70 21.23
CA ALA A 12 4.19 20.66 22.32
C ALA A 12 3.70 22.04 21.84
N GLU A 13 4.16 22.49 20.67
CA GLU A 13 3.70 23.74 20.03
C GLU A 13 2.22 23.69 19.66
N ALA A 14 1.74 22.57 19.12
CA ALA A 14 0.35 22.41 18.69
C ALA A 14 -0.64 22.21 19.84
N PHE A 15 -0.23 21.50 20.91
CA PHE A 15 -1.14 21.08 21.99
C PHE A 15 -0.83 21.67 23.36
N GLY A 16 0.20 22.53 23.46
CA GLY A 16 0.58 23.28 24.66
C GLY A 16 1.77 22.69 25.42
N ASP A 17 1.94 21.37 25.44
CA ASP A 17 3.07 20.64 26.03
C ASP A 17 3.15 19.23 25.46
N ALA A 18 4.20 18.48 25.80
CA ALA A 18 4.40 17.08 25.41
C ALA A 18 4.46 16.13 26.63
N GLU A 19 3.97 16.55 27.79
CA GLU A 19 3.96 15.68 28.98
C GLU A 19 3.04 14.47 28.74
N GLY A 20 3.57 13.27 29.00
CA GLY A 20 2.85 12.01 28.77
C GLY A 20 2.66 11.60 27.30
N ALA A 21 3.19 12.38 26.36
CA ALA A 21 3.15 12.03 24.94
C ALA A 21 4.17 10.93 24.61
N LYS A 22 3.78 10.02 23.70
CA LYS A 22 4.63 8.96 23.17
C LYS A 22 4.77 9.10 21.67
N ALA A 23 5.94 8.77 21.15
CA ALA A 23 6.22 8.80 19.71
C ALA A 23 6.17 7.40 19.12
N TYR A 24 5.64 7.31 17.89
CA TYR A 24 5.38 6.08 17.16
C TYR A 24 5.75 6.22 15.70
N PHE A 25 5.88 5.08 15.03
CA PHE A 25 6.09 5.01 13.59
C PHE A 25 5.31 3.84 13.00
N ALA A 26 4.74 4.03 11.82
CA ALA A 26 4.28 2.94 10.96
C ALA A 26 4.83 3.15 9.55
N PRO A 27 5.32 2.09 8.88
CA PRO A 27 5.91 2.19 7.56
C PRO A 27 4.86 2.49 6.49
N GLY A 28 5.34 2.91 5.30
CA GLY A 28 4.66 2.68 4.04
C GLY A 28 4.99 1.29 3.51
N ARG A 29 4.45 0.95 2.33
CA ARG A 29 4.74 -0.34 1.67
C ARG A 29 5.01 -0.15 0.20
N VAL A 30 5.75 -1.10 -0.37
CA VAL A 30 5.78 -1.36 -1.80
C VAL A 30 5.37 -2.80 -2.06
N ASN A 31 4.66 -3.07 -3.14
CA ASN A 31 4.40 -4.43 -3.57
C ASN A 31 5.39 -4.79 -4.70
N LEU A 32 6.19 -5.80 -4.48
CA LEU A 32 7.21 -6.21 -5.45
C LEU A 32 6.59 -6.88 -6.67
N ILE A 33 5.52 -7.67 -6.47
CA ILE A 33 4.72 -8.31 -7.52
C ILE A 33 3.39 -8.80 -6.94
N GLY A 34 2.35 -8.99 -7.78
CA GLY A 34 1.02 -9.43 -7.34
C GLY A 34 0.04 -8.27 -7.17
N GLU A 35 -0.01 -7.35 -8.13
CA GLU A 35 -0.95 -6.25 -8.09
C GLU A 35 -2.37 -6.66 -8.48
N HIS A 36 -3.37 -6.12 -7.78
CA HIS A 36 -4.78 -6.38 -8.00
C HIS A 36 -5.21 -7.85 -7.83
N THR A 37 -4.41 -8.64 -7.11
CA THR A 37 -4.73 -10.04 -6.78
C THR A 37 -5.40 -10.19 -5.42
N ASP A 38 -5.20 -9.25 -4.49
CA ASP A 38 -5.62 -9.34 -3.09
C ASP A 38 -7.14 -9.34 -2.90
N TYR A 39 -7.91 -8.64 -3.70
CA TYR A 39 -9.37 -8.72 -3.69
C TYR A 39 -9.93 -9.81 -4.64
N ASN A 40 -9.05 -10.52 -5.33
CA ASN A 40 -9.35 -11.67 -6.18
C ASN A 40 -8.95 -13.01 -5.54
N GLY A 41 -8.52 -13.00 -4.27
CA GLY A 41 -8.12 -14.20 -3.53
C GLY A 41 -6.80 -14.82 -4.00
N GLY A 42 -5.94 -14.01 -4.60
CA GLY A 42 -4.61 -14.43 -5.05
C GLY A 42 -3.51 -14.06 -4.04
N HIS A 43 -2.26 -14.28 -4.44
CA HIS A 43 -1.08 -13.96 -3.65
C HIS A 43 -0.57 -12.55 -3.97
N VAL A 44 0.03 -11.93 -2.95
CA VAL A 44 0.77 -10.67 -3.05
C VAL A 44 2.16 -10.84 -2.44
N PHE A 45 3.10 -9.98 -2.82
CA PHE A 45 4.47 -10.03 -2.33
C PHE A 45 5.00 -8.65 -1.94
N PRO A 46 4.36 -7.98 -0.96
CA PRO A 46 4.77 -6.66 -0.49
C PRO A 46 5.89 -6.72 0.56
N CYS A 47 6.54 -5.57 0.75
CA CYS A 47 7.40 -5.31 1.89
C CYS A 47 7.14 -3.93 2.50
N ALA A 48 7.37 -3.81 3.81
CA ALA A 48 7.36 -2.55 4.52
C ALA A 48 8.62 -1.73 4.20
N LEU A 49 8.51 -0.41 4.21
CA LEU A 49 9.60 0.50 3.89
C LEU A 49 10.11 1.22 5.13
N THR A 50 11.32 1.75 5.06
CA THR A 50 11.87 2.64 6.12
C THR A 50 11.28 4.05 6.09
N ILE A 51 10.52 4.41 5.05
CA ILE A 51 9.68 5.60 4.98
C ILE A 51 8.26 5.26 5.43
N GLY A 52 7.58 6.21 6.10
CA GLY A 52 6.27 5.93 6.69
C GLY A 52 5.63 7.16 7.33
N THR A 53 4.77 6.92 8.29
CA THR A 53 4.09 7.94 9.08
C THR A 53 4.61 7.90 10.51
N TYR A 54 5.15 9.01 10.96
CA TYR A 54 5.48 9.27 12.36
C TYR A 54 4.24 9.82 13.07
N GLY A 55 4.01 9.39 14.31
CA GLY A 55 2.95 9.90 15.15
C GLY A 55 3.44 10.25 16.54
N VAL A 56 2.88 11.30 17.11
CA VAL A 56 2.98 11.56 18.55
C VAL A 56 1.57 11.59 19.10
N ALA A 57 1.33 10.81 20.13
CA ALA A 57 0.01 10.73 20.75
C ALA A 57 0.07 10.87 22.26
N ARG A 58 -0.98 11.50 22.81
CA ARG A 58 -1.21 11.62 24.26
C ARG A 58 -2.67 11.32 24.57
N LYS A 59 -2.91 10.46 25.57
CA LYS A 59 -4.23 10.18 26.09
C LYS A 59 -4.77 11.39 26.86
N ARG A 60 -6.07 11.67 26.69
CA ARG A 60 -6.76 12.75 27.39
C ARG A 60 -7.67 12.20 28.48
N ASN A 61 -8.17 13.11 29.37
CA ASN A 61 -9.13 12.77 30.43
C ASN A 61 -10.58 13.13 30.06
N ASP A 62 -10.82 13.55 28.80
CA ASP A 62 -12.11 13.88 28.24
C ASP A 62 -12.40 13.04 27.00
N ASN A 63 -13.51 13.30 26.28
CA ASN A 63 -13.88 12.60 25.04
C ASN A 63 -13.42 13.32 23.77
N LYS A 64 -12.60 14.38 23.88
CA LYS A 64 -12.14 15.17 22.73
C LYS A 64 -11.05 14.43 21.96
N LEU A 65 -11.13 14.53 20.63
CA LEU A 65 -10.10 14.11 19.70
C LEU A 65 -9.51 15.38 19.05
N ARG A 66 -8.21 15.61 19.22
CA ARG A 66 -7.52 16.72 18.58
C ARG A 66 -6.43 16.18 17.67
N PHE A 67 -6.46 16.60 16.42
CA PHE A 67 -5.59 16.11 15.37
C PHE A 67 -4.79 17.26 14.77
N TYR A 68 -3.49 17.04 14.54
CA TYR A 68 -2.62 17.95 13.83
C TYR A 68 -1.74 17.19 12.85
N SER A 69 -1.55 17.70 11.64
CA SER A 69 -0.65 17.11 10.66
C SER A 69 0.39 18.13 10.18
N MET A 70 1.66 17.77 10.29
CA MET A 70 2.75 18.59 9.76
C MET A 70 2.76 18.63 8.22
N ASN A 71 2.10 17.68 7.56
CA ASN A 71 1.92 17.68 6.10
C ASN A 71 0.80 18.64 5.63
N PHE A 72 -0.07 19.05 6.55
CA PHE A 72 -1.22 19.94 6.33
C PHE A 72 -1.31 21.01 7.42
N ASP A 73 -0.17 21.62 7.76
CA ASP A 73 -0.03 22.60 8.84
C ASP A 73 -0.98 23.81 8.72
N GLN A 74 -1.32 24.18 7.49
CA GLN A 74 -2.28 25.24 7.19
C GLN A 74 -3.69 24.97 7.73
N LEU A 75 -4.04 23.70 8.03
CA LEU A 75 -5.34 23.35 8.62
C LEU A 75 -5.38 23.55 10.14
N GLY A 76 -4.21 23.72 10.79
CA GLY A 76 -4.10 23.81 12.23
C GLY A 76 -4.58 22.54 12.96
N VAL A 77 -4.99 22.72 14.21
CA VAL A 77 -5.58 21.65 15.02
C VAL A 77 -7.04 21.45 14.64
N ILE A 78 -7.37 20.23 14.21
CA ILE A 78 -8.74 19.82 13.91
C ILE A 78 -9.30 19.11 15.14
N GLU A 79 -10.45 19.59 15.65
CA GLU A 79 -11.10 18.99 16.82
C GLU A 79 -12.31 18.13 16.39
N SER A 80 -12.50 17.02 17.08
CA SER A 80 -13.64 16.11 16.99
C SER A 80 -13.93 15.52 18.39
N SER A 81 -14.84 14.57 18.47
CA SER A 81 -15.21 13.89 19.71
C SER A 81 -15.41 12.40 19.48
N LEU A 82 -15.22 11.60 20.52
CA LEU A 82 -15.63 10.19 20.54
C LEU A 82 -17.14 10.00 20.37
N ASP A 83 -17.94 11.05 20.66
CA ASP A 83 -19.40 11.04 20.48
C ASP A 83 -19.81 11.36 19.03
N ASP A 84 -18.86 11.83 18.20
CA ASP A 84 -19.10 12.17 16.80
C ASP A 84 -18.00 11.60 15.91
N LEU A 85 -18.12 10.31 15.62
CA LEU A 85 -17.22 9.59 14.71
C LEU A 85 -17.79 9.46 13.29
N VAL A 86 -18.75 10.31 12.91
CA VAL A 86 -19.32 10.29 11.55
C VAL A 86 -18.29 10.82 10.55
N PRO A 87 -18.08 10.15 9.40
CA PRO A 87 -17.19 10.66 8.37
C PRO A 87 -17.76 11.94 7.73
N SER A 88 -16.94 12.94 7.51
CA SER A 88 -17.35 14.17 6.83
C SER A 88 -16.26 14.67 5.87
N LYS A 89 -16.64 15.49 4.90
CA LYS A 89 -15.67 16.11 3.98
C LYS A 89 -14.79 17.13 4.70
N GLU A 90 -15.33 17.82 5.67
CA GLU A 90 -14.66 18.84 6.50
C GLU A 90 -13.59 18.20 7.38
N ALA A 91 -13.80 16.96 7.80
CA ALA A 91 -12.83 16.18 8.59
C ALA A 91 -11.56 15.86 7.80
N ASN A 92 -11.61 15.88 6.46
CA ASN A 92 -10.46 15.67 5.59
C ASN A 92 -9.67 14.39 5.96
N TRP A 93 -8.35 14.47 6.13
CA TRP A 93 -7.48 13.36 6.49
C TRP A 93 -7.80 12.74 7.87
N THR A 94 -8.46 13.47 8.78
CA THR A 94 -8.81 12.94 10.11
C THR A 94 -9.88 11.85 10.06
N ASN A 95 -10.54 11.64 8.92
CA ASN A 95 -11.40 10.49 8.71
C ASN A 95 -10.65 9.15 8.85
N TYR A 96 -9.36 9.08 8.55
CA TYR A 96 -8.58 7.85 8.71
C TYR A 96 -8.43 7.46 10.19
N PRO A 97 -7.88 8.28 11.10
CA PRO A 97 -7.83 7.92 12.51
C PRO A 97 -9.21 7.81 13.17
N LYS A 98 -10.20 8.64 12.81
CA LYS A 98 -11.59 8.50 13.29
C LYS A 98 -12.21 7.17 12.88
N GLY A 99 -11.98 6.75 11.63
CA GLY A 99 -12.46 5.47 11.10
C GLY A 99 -11.89 4.27 11.84
N VAL A 100 -10.61 4.32 12.24
CA VAL A 100 -9.99 3.26 13.04
C VAL A 100 -10.58 3.23 14.46
N ILE A 101 -10.78 4.38 15.12
CA ILE A 101 -11.44 4.47 16.43
C ILE A 101 -12.85 3.87 16.35
N TRP A 102 -13.62 4.23 15.32
CA TRP A 102 -14.92 3.67 15.04
C TRP A 102 -14.87 2.14 14.85
N ALA A 103 -13.92 1.65 14.04
CA ALA A 103 -13.76 0.24 13.75
C ALA A 103 -13.42 -0.61 14.99
N PHE A 104 -12.62 -0.09 15.92
CA PHE A 104 -12.41 -0.72 17.22
C PHE A 104 -13.73 -0.84 18.01
N GLY A 105 -14.55 0.22 18.02
CA GLY A 105 -15.87 0.22 18.66
C GLY A 105 -16.82 -0.84 18.07
N GLU A 106 -16.89 -0.95 16.74
CA GLU A 106 -17.70 -1.97 16.05
C GLU A 106 -17.27 -3.40 16.38
N LYS A 107 -16.03 -3.59 16.78
CA LYS A 107 -15.49 -4.89 17.24
C LYS A 107 -15.59 -5.08 18.76
N GLY A 108 -16.33 -4.21 19.48
CA GLY A 108 -16.52 -4.29 20.93
C GLY A 108 -15.37 -3.73 21.77
N MET A 109 -14.36 -3.14 21.16
CA MET A 109 -13.20 -2.54 21.84
C MET A 109 -13.42 -1.02 22.00
N LYS A 110 -14.04 -0.64 23.11
CA LYS A 110 -14.44 0.75 23.33
C LYS A 110 -13.24 1.62 23.71
N VAL A 111 -12.96 2.65 22.92
CA VAL A 111 -12.06 3.74 23.26
C VAL A 111 -12.76 4.65 24.26
N THR A 112 -12.25 4.72 25.48
CA THR A 112 -12.95 5.32 26.65
C THR A 112 -12.49 6.73 27.00
N SER A 113 -11.47 7.23 26.33
CA SER A 113 -11.02 8.62 26.48
C SER A 113 -10.48 9.15 25.15
N GLY A 114 -10.54 10.47 24.97
CA GLY A 114 -9.98 11.14 23.81
C GLY A 114 -8.47 11.11 23.77
N MET A 115 -7.92 11.68 22.71
CA MET A 115 -6.48 11.80 22.51
C MET A 115 -6.10 13.06 21.74
N ASP A 116 -4.87 13.52 21.94
CA ASP A 116 -4.17 14.42 21.04
C ASP A 116 -3.28 13.57 20.12
N LEU A 117 -3.36 13.78 18.82
CA LEU A 117 -2.58 13.04 17.82
C LEU A 117 -1.96 13.99 16.81
N LEU A 118 -0.63 14.00 16.74
CA LEU A 118 0.12 14.63 15.69
C LEU A 118 0.63 13.58 14.71
N LEU A 119 0.53 13.86 13.40
CA LEU A 119 1.08 13.02 12.34
C LEU A 119 2.07 13.79 11.47
N ASN A 120 3.13 13.08 11.03
CA ASN A 120 4.08 13.56 10.04
C ASN A 120 4.47 12.41 9.11
N GLY A 121 4.01 12.43 7.87
CA GLY A 121 4.36 11.44 6.85
C GLY A 121 5.55 11.91 6.00
N ASN A 122 6.54 11.03 5.82
CA ASN A 122 7.59 11.20 4.81
C ASN A 122 7.38 10.31 3.58
N ILE A 123 6.19 9.68 3.49
CA ILE A 123 5.72 9.04 2.26
C ILE A 123 5.36 10.14 1.26
N PRO A 124 5.88 10.12 0.02
CA PRO A 124 5.54 11.12 -0.98
C PRO A 124 4.03 11.19 -1.21
N ASN A 125 3.48 12.42 -1.21
CA ASN A 125 2.05 12.64 -1.39
C ASN A 125 1.54 12.08 -2.73
N GLY A 126 0.47 11.29 -2.69
CA GLY A 126 -0.11 10.70 -3.91
C GLY A 126 0.72 9.60 -4.55
N SER A 127 1.80 9.14 -3.91
CA SER A 127 2.72 8.14 -4.44
C SER A 127 2.12 6.75 -4.62
N GLY A 128 1.02 6.44 -3.95
CA GLY A 128 0.50 5.06 -3.94
C GLY A 128 1.27 4.10 -3.04
N LEU A 129 2.13 4.61 -2.16
CA LEU A 129 2.88 3.82 -1.16
C LEU A 129 2.09 3.63 0.15
N SER A 130 0.76 3.73 0.08
CA SER A 130 -0.20 3.44 1.14
C SER A 130 -0.11 4.33 2.39
N SER A 131 -0.07 5.65 2.19
CA SER A 131 -0.11 6.60 3.31
C SER A 131 -1.38 6.46 4.16
N SER A 132 -2.56 6.17 3.58
CA SER A 132 -3.80 5.91 4.32
C SER A 132 -3.67 4.69 5.24
N ALA A 133 -3.26 3.55 4.72
CA ALA A 133 -3.05 2.33 5.50
C ALA A 133 -1.96 2.52 6.58
N SER A 134 -0.92 3.31 6.30
CA SER A 134 0.10 3.68 7.30
C SER A 134 -0.52 4.44 8.49
N VAL A 135 -1.38 5.44 8.22
CA VAL A 135 -2.11 6.17 9.26
C VAL A 135 -3.09 5.26 10.02
N GLU A 136 -3.78 4.37 9.32
CA GLU A 136 -4.73 3.43 9.92
C GLU A 136 -4.05 2.46 10.87
N VAL A 137 -2.98 1.80 10.42
CA VAL A 137 -2.22 0.85 11.24
C VAL A 137 -1.54 1.56 12.41
N LEU A 138 -0.96 2.75 12.18
CA LEU A 138 -0.38 3.58 13.24
C LEU A 138 -1.40 3.91 14.33
N THR A 139 -2.59 4.35 13.91
CA THR A 139 -3.68 4.68 14.85
C THR A 139 -4.11 3.45 15.65
N GLY A 140 -4.29 2.31 14.99
CA GLY A 140 -4.62 1.05 15.65
C GLY A 140 -3.55 0.62 16.65
N TYR A 141 -2.27 0.78 16.29
CA TYR A 141 -1.13 0.49 17.17
C TYR A 141 -1.12 1.38 18.41
N ILE A 142 -1.39 2.69 18.24
CA ILE A 142 -1.51 3.66 19.36
C ILE A 142 -2.67 3.27 20.27
N LEU A 143 -3.84 2.92 19.72
CA LEU A 143 -5.01 2.51 20.51
C LEU A 143 -4.73 1.23 21.30
N ARG A 144 -4.05 0.26 20.71
CA ARG A 144 -3.60 -0.96 21.41
C ARG A 144 -2.70 -0.61 22.62
N ASP A 145 -1.72 0.26 22.42
CA ASP A 145 -0.81 0.69 23.50
C ASP A 145 -1.55 1.47 24.60
N PHE A 146 -2.45 2.38 24.24
CA PHE A 146 -3.14 3.24 25.20
C PHE A 146 -4.22 2.53 26.03
N PHE A 147 -4.94 1.59 25.42
CA PHE A 147 -6.10 0.96 26.05
C PHE A 147 -5.87 -0.51 26.42
N GLY A 148 -4.69 -1.05 26.10
CA GLY A 148 -4.34 -2.43 26.42
C GLY A 148 -5.20 -3.45 25.69
N PHE A 149 -5.66 -3.14 24.47
CA PHE A 149 -6.46 -4.08 23.69
C PHE A 149 -5.64 -5.31 23.29
N ASP A 150 -6.22 -6.48 23.50
CA ASP A 150 -5.62 -7.77 23.10
C ASP A 150 -5.85 -8.01 21.60
N VAL A 151 -5.04 -7.36 20.78
CA VAL A 151 -5.08 -7.47 19.32
C VAL A 151 -3.67 -7.71 18.78
N THR A 152 -3.55 -8.60 17.83
CA THR A 152 -2.29 -8.88 17.12
C THR A 152 -2.03 -7.83 16.03
N ASN A 153 -0.85 -7.85 15.43
CA ASN A 153 -0.57 -7.02 14.25
C ASN A 153 -1.46 -7.41 13.06
N GLN A 154 -1.80 -8.69 12.90
CA GLN A 154 -2.74 -9.14 11.87
C GLN A 154 -4.14 -8.58 12.13
N ASP A 155 -4.59 -8.51 13.39
CA ASP A 155 -5.85 -7.86 13.74
C ASP A 155 -5.84 -6.38 13.41
N LEU A 156 -4.72 -5.68 13.63
CA LEU A 156 -4.57 -4.27 13.25
C LEU A 156 -4.74 -4.08 11.73
N ALA A 157 -4.19 -4.99 10.92
CA ALA A 157 -4.39 -4.96 9.47
C ALA A 157 -5.87 -5.13 9.10
N LEU A 158 -6.55 -6.09 9.69
CA LEU A 158 -7.98 -6.35 9.45
C LEU A 158 -8.89 -5.20 9.93
N ILE A 159 -8.53 -4.55 11.05
CA ILE A 159 -9.26 -3.37 11.56
C ILE A 159 -9.05 -2.18 10.62
N GLY A 160 -7.82 -1.94 10.14
CA GLY A 160 -7.51 -0.90 9.17
C GLY A 160 -8.28 -1.09 7.87
N GLN A 161 -8.25 -2.29 7.29
CA GLN A 161 -9.04 -2.60 6.09
C GLN A 161 -10.55 -2.43 6.31
N PHE A 162 -11.06 -2.84 7.46
CA PHE A 162 -12.48 -2.66 7.81
C PHE A 162 -12.84 -1.17 7.88
N SER A 163 -11.98 -0.34 8.46
CA SER A 163 -12.12 1.11 8.48
C SER A 163 -12.14 1.69 7.05
N GLU A 164 -11.16 1.34 6.21
CA GLU A 164 -11.08 1.81 4.83
C GLU A 164 -12.37 1.45 4.04
N ASN A 165 -12.80 0.19 4.13
CA ASN A 165 -13.95 -0.31 3.36
C ASN A 165 -15.30 0.20 3.88
N LYS A 166 -15.52 0.24 5.20
CA LYS A 166 -16.84 0.54 5.77
C LYS A 166 -17.01 1.99 6.17
N TYR A 167 -15.95 2.65 6.62
CA TYR A 167 -16.00 4.03 7.06
C TYR A 167 -15.63 4.99 5.91
N ASN A 168 -14.45 4.79 5.26
CA ASN A 168 -13.97 5.63 4.17
C ASN A 168 -14.57 5.27 2.79
N LYS A 169 -15.27 4.13 2.66
CA LYS A 169 -15.96 3.67 1.44
C LYS A 169 -15.04 3.36 0.26
N VAL A 170 -13.81 3.00 0.52
CA VAL A 170 -12.86 2.49 -0.48
C VAL A 170 -12.80 0.96 -0.39
N ASN A 171 -13.23 0.25 -1.41
CA ASN A 171 -13.30 -1.21 -1.42
C ASN A 171 -11.93 -1.85 -1.70
N CYS A 172 -10.93 -1.55 -0.86
CA CYS A 172 -9.58 -2.12 -1.00
C CYS A 172 -9.51 -3.60 -0.57
N GLY A 173 -8.46 -4.29 -1.06
CA GLY A 173 -8.03 -5.57 -0.52
C GLY A 173 -7.27 -5.41 0.80
N ILE A 174 -6.65 -6.48 1.29
CA ILE A 174 -5.96 -6.49 2.60
C ILE A 174 -4.47 -6.12 2.49
N MET A 175 -3.89 -6.15 1.30
CA MET A 175 -2.44 -6.10 1.08
C MET A 175 -1.75 -4.94 1.82
N ASP A 176 -2.31 -3.74 1.71
CA ASP A 176 -1.67 -2.52 2.20
C ASP A 176 -1.52 -2.52 3.72
N GLN A 177 -2.62 -2.74 4.43
CA GLN A 177 -2.64 -2.79 5.88
C GLN A 177 -1.85 -3.99 6.40
N PHE A 178 -1.90 -5.13 5.71
CA PHE A 178 -1.17 -6.33 6.11
C PHE A 178 0.34 -6.13 5.97
N ALA A 179 0.81 -5.59 4.86
CA ALA A 179 2.23 -5.31 4.63
C ALA A 179 2.81 -4.37 5.67
N ILE A 180 2.05 -3.34 6.04
CA ILE A 180 2.46 -2.33 7.03
C ILE A 180 2.45 -2.92 8.44
N ALA A 181 1.39 -3.63 8.82
CA ALA A 181 1.26 -4.19 10.17
C ALA A 181 2.23 -5.33 10.44
N MET A 182 2.50 -6.16 9.42
CA MET A 182 3.32 -7.36 9.52
C MET A 182 4.74 -7.19 8.98
N GLY A 183 5.15 -5.96 8.65
CA GLY A 183 6.48 -5.67 8.13
C GLY A 183 7.60 -6.25 8.98
N LYS A 184 8.64 -6.78 8.33
CA LYS A 184 9.84 -7.31 8.95
C LYS A 184 11.06 -6.90 8.13
N LYS A 185 12.04 -6.32 8.80
CA LYS A 185 13.26 -5.83 8.17
C LYS A 185 13.89 -6.89 7.27
N ASP A 186 14.33 -6.47 6.09
CA ASP A 186 14.97 -7.28 5.06
C ASP A 186 14.13 -8.47 4.55
N ASN A 187 12.79 -8.44 4.77
CA ASN A 187 11.88 -9.48 4.30
C ASN A 187 10.70 -8.89 3.52
N ALA A 188 10.29 -9.57 2.47
CA ALA A 188 8.96 -9.41 1.90
C ALA A 188 7.99 -10.46 2.47
N ILE A 189 6.71 -10.21 2.32
CA ILE A 189 5.64 -11.05 2.85
C ILE A 189 4.96 -11.75 1.67
N PHE A 190 5.11 -13.06 1.55
CA PHE A 190 4.32 -13.85 0.62
C PHE A 190 3.00 -14.20 1.31
N LEU A 191 1.94 -13.52 0.90
CA LEU A 191 0.62 -13.62 1.53
C LEU A 191 -0.40 -14.22 0.56
N ASP A 192 -1.05 -15.30 0.98
CA ASP A 192 -2.31 -15.77 0.41
C ASP A 192 -3.46 -14.92 0.97
N THR A 193 -4.08 -14.11 0.14
CA THR A 193 -5.12 -13.17 0.59
C THR A 193 -6.49 -13.82 0.82
N ALA A 194 -6.70 -15.04 0.35
CA ALA A 194 -7.92 -15.82 0.59
C ALA A 194 -7.94 -16.46 1.98
N THR A 195 -6.78 -16.90 2.47
CA THR A 195 -6.64 -17.63 3.75
C THR A 195 -5.98 -16.79 4.84
N LEU A 196 -5.25 -15.74 4.47
CA LEU A 196 -4.36 -14.94 5.31
C LEU A 196 -3.15 -15.74 5.84
N GLU A 197 -2.86 -16.90 5.25
CA GLU A 197 -1.61 -17.58 5.47
C GLU A 197 -0.47 -16.81 4.81
N TYR A 198 0.65 -16.69 5.50
CA TYR A 198 1.80 -15.93 4.99
C TYR A 198 3.12 -16.52 5.42
N GLU A 199 4.14 -16.22 4.67
CA GLU A 199 5.53 -16.51 5.02
C GLU A 199 6.42 -15.28 4.76
N TYR A 200 7.48 -15.16 5.56
CA TYR A 200 8.52 -14.17 5.29
C TYR A 200 9.55 -14.73 4.34
N ALA A 201 9.77 -14.04 3.24
CA ALA A 201 10.83 -14.33 2.29
C ALA A 201 11.96 -13.31 2.43
N PRO A 202 13.15 -13.70 2.87
CA PRO A 202 14.30 -12.81 2.91
C PRO A 202 14.62 -12.24 1.53
N ILE A 203 14.83 -10.95 1.45
CA ILE A 203 15.20 -10.25 0.22
C ILE A 203 16.69 -9.97 0.25
N HIS A 204 17.45 -10.76 -0.47
CA HIS A 204 18.89 -10.60 -0.65
C HIS A 204 19.17 -10.07 -2.06
N LEU A 205 19.31 -8.76 -2.17
CA LEU A 205 19.70 -8.10 -3.42
C LEU A 205 21.20 -7.78 -3.35
N GLU A 206 22.04 -8.72 -3.77
CA GLU A 206 23.49 -8.49 -3.85
C GLU A 206 23.80 -7.36 -4.82
N ASN A 207 24.41 -6.27 -4.29
CA ASN A 207 24.81 -5.09 -5.08
C ASN A 207 23.65 -4.46 -5.88
N ALA A 208 22.42 -4.51 -5.35
CA ALA A 208 21.25 -3.88 -5.93
C ALA A 208 20.30 -3.34 -4.85
N LYS A 209 19.52 -2.34 -5.21
CA LYS A 209 18.53 -1.69 -4.32
C LYS A 209 17.17 -1.57 -4.98
N ILE A 210 16.18 -1.34 -4.14
CA ILE A 210 14.84 -0.98 -4.55
C ILE A 210 14.82 0.53 -4.79
N VAL A 211 14.45 0.93 -6.01
CA VAL A 211 14.25 2.33 -6.39
C VAL A 211 12.80 2.54 -6.77
N ILE A 212 12.17 3.49 -6.11
CA ILE A 212 10.80 3.90 -6.38
C ILE A 212 10.84 5.19 -7.20
N ALA A 213 10.11 5.22 -8.32
CA ALA A 213 9.93 6.43 -9.11
C ALA A 213 8.45 6.85 -9.05
N CYS A 214 8.19 8.04 -8.49
CA CYS A 214 6.85 8.60 -8.36
C CYS A 214 6.53 9.49 -9.55
N SER A 215 5.43 9.20 -10.24
CA SER A 215 5.03 9.89 -11.45
C SER A 215 4.60 11.35 -11.23
N ASN A 216 4.29 11.74 -10.00
CA ASN A 216 3.74 13.05 -9.64
C ASN A 216 2.44 13.41 -10.39
N LYS A 217 1.78 12.40 -11.00
CA LYS A 217 0.46 12.58 -11.59
C LYS A 217 -0.55 12.92 -10.50
N LYS A 218 -1.23 14.04 -10.63
CA LYS A 218 -2.33 14.39 -9.73
C LYS A 218 -3.45 13.34 -9.88
N ARG A 219 -3.82 12.71 -8.78
CA ARG A 219 -4.93 11.74 -8.76
C ARG A 219 -6.24 12.45 -9.09
N GLY A 220 -6.95 11.90 -10.06
CA GLY A 220 -8.30 12.30 -10.43
C GLY A 220 -9.33 11.26 -9.98
N LEU A 221 -9.96 10.58 -10.94
CA LEU A 221 -11.00 9.55 -10.72
C LEU A 221 -10.43 8.15 -10.36
N GLY A 222 -9.25 8.06 -9.73
CA GLY A 222 -8.59 6.79 -9.45
C GLY A 222 -9.44 5.81 -8.64
N ASP A 223 -10.10 6.29 -7.60
CA ASP A 223 -10.92 5.44 -6.71
C ASP A 223 -12.14 4.86 -7.43
N SER A 224 -12.79 5.62 -8.31
CA SER A 224 -13.91 5.12 -9.11
C SER A 224 -13.47 4.05 -10.11
N LYS A 225 -12.30 4.23 -10.75
CA LYS A 225 -11.72 3.25 -11.66
C LYS A 225 -11.21 1.99 -10.95
N TYR A 226 -10.70 2.12 -9.75
CA TYR A 226 -10.33 0.98 -8.92
C TYR A 226 -11.56 0.11 -8.60
N ASN A 227 -12.65 0.73 -8.15
CA ASN A 227 -13.91 0.02 -7.89
C ASN A 227 -14.50 -0.61 -9.17
N GLU A 228 -14.34 0.04 -10.34
CA GLU A 228 -14.73 -0.52 -11.63
C GLU A 228 -13.96 -1.81 -11.95
N ARG A 229 -12.61 -1.83 -11.79
CA ARG A 229 -11.77 -3.02 -11.98
C ARG A 229 -12.20 -4.18 -11.09
N ARG A 230 -12.48 -3.89 -9.82
CA ARG A 230 -12.98 -4.87 -8.87
C ARG A 230 -14.33 -5.46 -9.32
N SER A 231 -15.28 -4.62 -9.70
CA SER A 231 -16.60 -5.04 -10.18
C SER A 231 -16.51 -5.89 -11.47
N GLU A 232 -15.59 -5.53 -12.38
CA GLU A 232 -15.32 -6.31 -13.59
C GLU A 232 -14.82 -7.72 -13.26
N CYS A 233 -13.92 -7.87 -12.28
CA CYS A 233 -13.44 -9.17 -11.81
C CYS A 233 -14.53 -9.97 -11.09
N GLU A 234 -15.31 -9.34 -10.21
CA GLU A 234 -16.40 -9.99 -9.47
C GLU A 234 -17.46 -10.53 -10.45
N THR A 235 -17.78 -9.78 -11.51
CA THR A 235 -18.70 -10.21 -12.55
C THR A 235 -18.12 -11.39 -13.36
N ALA A 236 -16.83 -11.33 -13.74
CA ALA A 236 -16.16 -12.43 -14.43
C ALA A 236 -16.13 -13.72 -13.59
N LEU A 237 -15.86 -13.58 -12.27
CA LEU A 237 -15.90 -14.68 -11.32
C LEU A 237 -17.29 -15.34 -11.28
N ALA A 238 -18.36 -14.53 -11.18
CA ALA A 238 -19.74 -15.04 -11.16
C ALA A 238 -20.11 -15.78 -12.46
N GLU A 239 -19.59 -15.34 -13.62
CA GLU A 239 -19.77 -16.05 -14.88
C GLU A 239 -19.01 -17.38 -14.90
N LEU A 240 -17.76 -17.43 -14.44
CA LEU A 240 -16.96 -18.68 -14.37
C LEU A 240 -17.53 -19.69 -13.37
N GLN A 241 -18.09 -19.24 -12.25
CA GLN A 241 -18.70 -20.10 -11.23
C GLN A 241 -19.89 -20.92 -11.74
N GLN A 242 -20.46 -20.57 -12.90
CA GLN A 242 -21.51 -21.35 -13.52
C GLN A 242 -21.00 -22.69 -14.08
N VAL A 243 -19.71 -22.82 -14.36
CA VAL A 243 -19.11 -23.99 -15.00
C VAL A 243 -17.90 -24.58 -14.26
N VAL A 244 -17.29 -23.80 -13.36
CA VAL A 244 -16.13 -24.20 -12.56
C VAL A 244 -16.42 -23.99 -11.07
N LYS A 245 -16.07 -24.96 -10.23
CA LYS A 245 -16.25 -24.87 -8.77
C LYS A 245 -15.07 -24.12 -8.16
N ILE A 246 -15.16 -22.80 -8.10
CA ILE A 246 -14.17 -21.90 -7.52
C ILE A 246 -14.84 -20.91 -6.56
N LYS A 247 -14.11 -20.38 -5.62
CA LYS A 247 -14.55 -19.31 -4.71
C LYS A 247 -14.06 -17.94 -5.17
N THR A 248 -12.84 -17.89 -5.70
CA THR A 248 -12.14 -16.68 -6.13
C THR A 248 -11.44 -16.92 -7.48
N LEU A 249 -11.00 -15.87 -8.15
CA LEU A 249 -10.17 -16.01 -9.35
C LEU A 249 -8.79 -16.58 -9.02
N GLY A 250 -8.30 -16.39 -7.79
CA GLY A 250 -7.03 -16.97 -7.32
C GLY A 250 -7.03 -18.49 -7.22
N ASP A 251 -8.21 -19.14 -7.20
CA ASP A 251 -8.33 -20.61 -7.22
C ASP A 251 -7.99 -21.21 -8.59
N LEU A 252 -7.88 -20.38 -9.64
CA LEU A 252 -7.61 -20.85 -11.00
C LEU A 252 -6.11 -20.88 -11.31
N ASP A 253 -5.68 -21.93 -12.00
CA ASP A 253 -4.46 -21.91 -12.79
C ASP A 253 -4.69 -21.40 -14.22
N GLU A 254 -3.59 -21.13 -14.93
CA GLU A 254 -3.63 -20.62 -16.29
C GLU A 254 -4.33 -21.58 -17.26
N GLU A 255 -4.11 -22.90 -17.13
CA GLU A 255 -4.70 -23.92 -18.01
C GLU A 255 -6.23 -23.99 -17.85
N THR A 256 -6.70 -24.01 -16.61
CA THR A 256 -8.13 -24.02 -16.30
C THR A 256 -8.81 -22.73 -16.76
N PHE A 257 -8.16 -21.58 -16.56
CA PHE A 257 -8.66 -20.31 -17.07
C PHE A 257 -8.80 -20.33 -18.60
N GLU A 258 -7.75 -20.73 -19.32
CA GLU A 258 -7.78 -20.79 -20.78
C GLU A 258 -8.91 -21.69 -21.33
N LYS A 259 -9.17 -22.81 -20.64
CA LYS A 259 -10.25 -23.74 -20.99
C LYS A 259 -11.63 -23.12 -20.86
N PHE A 260 -11.87 -22.28 -19.87
CA PHE A 260 -13.20 -21.76 -19.53
C PHE A 260 -13.40 -20.27 -19.81
N LYS A 261 -12.36 -19.52 -20.18
CA LYS A 261 -12.43 -18.05 -20.40
C LYS A 261 -13.52 -17.59 -21.36
N ALA A 262 -13.94 -18.44 -22.30
CA ALA A 262 -15.00 -18.12 -23.27
C ALA A 262 -16.39 -17.95 -22.62
N ILE A 263 -16.58 -18.43 -21.37
CA ILE A 263 -17.81 -18.24 -20.60
C ILE A 263 -17.97 -16.78 -20.16
N ILE A 264 -16.86 -16.07 -19.97
CA ILE A 264 -16.89 -14.64 -19.68
C ILE A 264 -17.34 -13.88 -20.90
N LYS A 265 -18.53 -13.26 -20.82
CA LYS A 265 -19.23 -12.66 -21.96
C LYS A 265 -18.56 -11.42 -22.54
N SER A 266 -17.86 -10.65 -21.70
CA SER A 266 -17.19 -9.40 -22.09
C SER A 266 -15.69 -9.62 -22.30
N ASP A 267 -15.15 -9.14 -23.42
CA ASP A 267 -13.72 -9.18 -23.69
C ASP A 267 -12.93 -8.37 -22.64
N VAL A 268 -13.50 -7.25 -22.19
CA VAL A 268 -12.90 -6.45 -21.12
C VAL A 268 -12.79 -7.27 -19.83
N ARG A 269 -13.90 -7.86 -19.37
CA ARG A 269 -13.88 -8.68 -18.16
C ARG A 269 -12.99 -9.92 -18.30
N ARG A 270 -12.90 -10.49 -19.50
CA ARG A 270 -12.00 -11.61 -19.79
C ARG A 270 -10.54 -11.22 -19.62
N LYS A 271 -10.14 -10.02 -20.07
CA LYS A 271 -8.82 -9.45 -19.84
C LYS A 271 -8.54 -9.22 -18.34
N ARG A 272 -9.51 -8.66 -17.59
CA ARG A 272 -9.37 -8.44 -16.13
C ARG A 272 -9.15 -9.77 -15.39
N ALA A 273 -9.98 -10.76 -15.66
CA ALA A 273 -9.86 -12.10 -15.07
C ALA A 273 -8.54 -12.77 -15.47
N LYS A 274 -8.13 -12.63 -16.74
CA LYS A 274 -6.82 -13.13 -17.20
C LYS A 274 -5.70 -12.54 -16.38
N HIS A 275 -5.68 -11.21 -16.21
CA HIS A 275 -4.66 -10.57 -15.37
C HIS A 275 -4.65 -11.17 -13.96
N ALA A 276 -5.81 -11.26 -13.29
CA ALA A 276 -5.90 -11.75 -11.91
C ALA A 276 -5.34 -13.17 -11.77
N VAL A 277 -5.68 -14.08 -12.68
CA VAL A 277 -5.23 -15.47 -12.67
C VAL A 277 -3.72 -15.56 -12.98
N TYR A 278 -3.28 -14.91 -14.05
CA TYR A 278 -1.89 -14.97 -14.49
C TYR A 278 -0.95 -14.24 -13.52
N GLU A 279 -1.39 -13.12 -12.95
CA GLU A 279 -0.59 -12.39 -11.95
C GLU A 279 -0.42 -13.20 -10.67
N ASN A 280 -1.47 -13.91 -10.22
CA ASN A 280 -1.36 -14.83 -9.10
C ASN A 280 -0.30 -15.90 -9.35
N GLN A 281 -0.34 -16.58 -10.50
CA GLN A 281 0.63 -17.61 -10.86
C GLN A 281 2.05 -17.02 -11.04
N ARG A 282 2.14 -15.80 -11.58
CA ARG A 282 3.40 -15.06 -11.73
C ARG A 282 4.02 -14.72 -10.39
N THR A 283 3.21 -14.32 -9.42
CA THR A 283 3.65 -14.01 -8.06
C THR A 283 4.25 -15.24 -7.37
N ILE A 284 3.59 -16.39 -7.47
CA ILE A 284 4.09 -17.66 -6.92
C ILE A 284 5.46 -18.00 -7.55
N ARG A 285 5.57 -17.93 -8.88
CA ARG A 285 6.84 -18.18 -9.59
C ARG A 285 7.94 -17.19 -9.21
N ALA A 286 7.58 -15.93 -8.97
CA ALA A 286 8.53 -14.89 -8.59
C ALA A 286 9.13 -15.15 -7.20
N VAL A 287 8.31 -15.56 -6.24
CA VAL A 287 8.79 -15.94 -4.90
C VAL A 287 9.73 -17.16 -4.97
N GLU A 288 9.38 -18.17 -5.76
CA GLU A 288 10.25 -19.33 -5.99
C GLU A 288 11.58 -18.93 -6.65
N ALA A 289 11.56 -18.02 -7.62
CA ALA A 289 12.78 -17.50 -8.23
C ALA A 289 13.72 -16.86 -7.18
N LEU A 290 13.18 -16.01 -6.30
CA LEU A 290 13.98 -15.40 -5.21
C LEU A 290 14.50 -16.43 -4.20
N LYS A 291 13.70 -17.42 -3.81
CA LYS A 291 14.14 -18.51 -2.93
C LYS A 291 15.32 -19.29 -3.53
N ASN A 292 15.39 -19.38 -4.85
CA ASN A 292 16.47 -20.02 -5.58
C ASN A 292 17.60 -19.06 -6.00
N ASN A 293 17.62 -17.83 -5.48
CA ASN A 293 18.55 -16.75 -5.86
C ASN A 293 18.56 -16.41 -7.36
N ASP A 294 17.48 -16.71 -8.08
CA ASP A 294 17.32 -16.34 -9.49
C ASP A 294 16.70 -14.93 -9.60
N VAL A 295 17.50 -13.93 -9.25
CA VAL A 295 17.10 -12.52 -9.29
C VAL A 295 16.80 -12.06 -10.73
N LYS A 296 17.43 -12.68 -11.73
CA LYS A 296 17.17 -12.40 -13.14
C LYS A 296 15.74 -12.79 -13.52
N LEU A 297 15.34 -14.03 -13.23
CA LEU A 297 13.98 -14.51 -13.48
C LEU A 297 12.96 -13.67 -12.71
N PHE A 298 13.26 -13.28 -11.47
CA PHE A 298 12.41 -12.38 -10.70
C PHE A 298 12.17 -11.06 -11.43
N GLY A 299 13.21 -10.43 -11.95
CA GLY A 299 13.11 -9.19 -12.74
C GLY A 299 12.29 -9.38 -14.03
N GLU A 300 12.49 -10.48 -14.74
CA GLU A 300 11.68 -10.81 -15.93
C GLU A 300 10.18 -10.96 -15.60
N LEU A 301 9.86 -11.56 -14.45
CA LEU A 301 8.48 -11.69 -13.96
C LEU A 301 7.89 -10.33 -13.54
N MET A 302 8.68 -9.44 -12.93
CA MET A 302 8.26 -8.06 -12.66
C MET A 302 7.90 -7.34 -13.96
N ASN A 303 8.74 -7.44 -14.98
CA ASN A 303 8.48 -6.81 -16.28
C ASN A 303 7.22 -7.36 -16.95
N ALA A 304 7.03 -8.68 -16.91
CA ALA A 304 5.81 -9.33 -17.42
C ALA A 304 4.54 -8.91 -16.66
N SER A 305 4.66 -8.68 -15.35
CA SER A 305 3.58 -8.11 -14.53
C SER A 305 3.16 -6.73 -15.04
N HIS A 306 4.13 -5.84 -15.32
CA HIS A 306 3.81 -4.50 -15.85
C HIS A 306 3.07 -4.57 -17.20
N VAL A 307 3.53 -5.42 -18.09
CA VAL A 307 2.87 -5.63 -19.40
C VAL A 307 1.42 -6.07 -19.21
N SER A 308 1.16 -7.02 -18.31
CA SER A 308 -0.20 -7.47 -18.00
C SER A 308 -1.07 -6.36 -17.37
N LEU A 309 -0.50 -5.54 -16.49
CA LEU A 309 -1.19 -4.39 -15.89
C LEU A 309 -1.53 -3.32 -16.92
N ARG A 310 -0.68 -3.14 -17.94
CA ARG A 310 -0.90 -2.22 -19.05
C ARG A 310 -1.96 -2.74 -20.02
N ASP A 311 -1.80 -3.97 -20.52
CA ASP A 311 -2.53 -4.49 -21.69
C ASP A 311 -3.82 -5.26 -21.31
N ASP A 312 -3.80 -5.97 -20.17
CA ASP A 312 -4.94 -6.77 -19.71
C ASP A 312 -5.76 -6.03 -18.63
N TYR A 313 -5.09 -5.28 -17.73
CA TYR A 313 -5.78 -4.61 -16.62
C TYR A 313 -6.04 -3.12 -16.85
N GLU A 314 -5.25 -2.47 -17.70
CA GLU A 314 -5.39 -1.07 -18.14
C GLU A 314 -5.41 -0.09 -16.95
N VAL A 315 -4.39 -0.19 -16.06
CA VAL A 315 -4.25 0.64 -14.85
C VAL A 315 -2.99 1.50 -14.84
N THR A 316 -2.10 1.35 -15.82
CA THR A 316 -0.79 2.02 -15.82
C THR A 316 -0.88 3.48 -16.33
N GLY A 317 -1.26 3.68 -17.56
CA GLY A 317 -1.26 4.99 -18.22
C GLY A 317 0.12 5.45 -18.65
N ILE A 318 0.16 6.51 -19.45
CA ILE A 318 1.38 6.97 -20.12
C ILE A 318 2.50 7.33 -19.16
N GLU A 319 2.18 7.83 -17.97
CA GLU A 319 3.17 8.25 -16.98
C GLU A 319 3.93 7.04 -16.42
N LEU A 320 3.22 6.00 -15.96
CA LEU A 320 3.85 4.80 -15.41
C LEU A 320 4.51 3.96 -16.51
N ASP A 321 3.89 3.87 -17.68
CA ASP A 321 4.48 3.19 -18.83
C ASP A 321 5.81 3.84 -19.23
N THR A 322 5.86 5.18 -19.25
CA THR A 322 7.10 5.90 -19.55
C THR A 322 8.20 5.61 -18.54
N LEU A 323 7.89 5.67 -17.24
CA LEU A 323 8.88 5.36 -16.20
C LEU A 323 9.45 3.95 -16.34
N VAL A 324 8.60 2.97 -16.61
CA VAL A 324 9.02 1.56 -16.72
C VAL A 324 9.74 1.28 -18.03
N GLU A 325 9.23 1.78 -19.16
CA GLU A 325 9.86 1.58 -20.46
C GLU A 325 11.25 2.23 -20.54
N GLU A 326 11.43 3.41 -19.92
CA GLU A 326 12.74 4.05 -19.83
C GLU A 326 13.67 3.33 -18.84
N ALA A 327 13.11 2.80 -17.74
CA ALA A 327 13.86 1.96 -16.80
C ALA A 327 14.46 0.72 -17.47
N TRP A 328 13.70 0.04 -18.32
CA TRP A 328 14.16 -1.18 -19.02
C TRP A 328 15.33 -0.92 -19.99
N LYS A 329 15.57 0.32 -20.39
CA LYS A 329 16.69 0.69 -21.28
C LYS A 329 18.00 0.93 -20.54
N VAL A 330 17.95 1.05 -19.21
CA VAL A 330 19.15 1.32 -18.40
C VAL A 330 19.85 0.02 -18.05
N ASP A 331 21.11 -0.10 -18.45
CA ASP A 331 21.95 -1.22 -18.06
C ASP A 331 22.07 -1.28 -16.53
N GLY A 332 21.85 -2.46 -15.94
CA GLY A 332 21.84 -2.64 -14.49
C GLY A 332 20.44 -2.60 -13.84
N VAL A 333 19.39 -2.29 -14.60
CA VAL A 333 18.01 -2.54 -14.15
C VAL A 333 17.67 -4.02 -14.30
N ILE A 334 17.34 -4.66 -13.20
CA ILE A 334 16.99 -6.09 -13.14
C ILE A 334 15.52 -6.29 -13.51
N GLY A 335 14.65 -5.42 -13.02
CA GLY A 335 13.23 -5.43 -13.32
C GLY A 335 12.58 -4.12 -12.90
N SER A 336 11.47 -3.76 -13.56
CA SER A 336 10.71 -2.53 -13.26
C SER A 336 9.24 -2.73 -13.59
N ARG A 337 8.35 -2.23 -12.71
CA ARG A 337 6.91 -2.28 -12.87
C ARG A 337 6.19 -1.19 -12.06
N MET A 338 4.95 -0.90 -12.41
CA MET A 338 4.12 -0.10 -11.52
C MET A 338 3.84 -0.84 -10.21
N THR A 339 3.61 -0.12 -9.13
CA THR A 339 3.23 -0.65 -7.82
C THR A 339 2.01 0.07 -7.27
N GLY A 340 1.14 -0.66 -6.54
CA GLY A 340 -0.11 -0.16 -5.99
C GLY A 340 -1.28 -0.17 -6.97
N ALA A 341 -2.23 0.73 -6.77
CA ALA A 341 -3.49 0.75 -7.55
C ALA A 341 -3.34 1.20 -9.02
N GLY A 342 -2.24 1.83 -9.37
CA GLY A 342 -2.08 2.46 -10.70
C GLY A 342 -2.82 3.79 -10.83
N PHE A 343 -3.20 4.16 -12.05
CA PHE A 343 -3.84 5.42 -12.42
C PHE A 343 -3.02 6.67 -12.08
N GLY A 344 -1.72 6.53 -11.98
CA GLY A 344 -0.71 7.39 -11.40
C GLY A 344 -0.02 6.69 -10.24
N GLY A 345 0.67 7.42 -9.37
CA GLY A 345 1.45 6.82 -8.29
C GLY A 345 2.86 6.48 -8.73
N CYS A 346 3.39 5.32 -8.33
CA CYS A 346 4.81 5.01 -8.49
C CYS A 346 5.06 3.71 -9.24
N THR A 347 6.31 3.57 -9.66
CA THR A 347 6.92 2.31 -10.10
C THR A 347 7.91 1.81 -9.06
N VAL A 348 8.17 0.53 -9.06
CA VAL A 348 9.23 -0.13 -8.30
C VAL A 348 10.21 -0.77 -9.27
N SER A 349 11.49 -0.49 -9.08
CA SER A 349 12.58 -1.04 -9.88
C SER A 349 13.63 -1.68 -8.96
N ILE A 350 14.22 -2.77 -9.40
CA ILE A 350 15.43 -3.32 -8.79
C ILE A 350 16.59 -2.91 -9.67
N VAL A 351 17.51 -2.14 -9.10
CA VAL A 351 18.60 -1.48 -9.82
C VAL A 351 19.92 -1.81 -9.15
N LYS A 352 20.93 -2.21 -9.92
CA LYS A 352 22.29 -2.43 -9.41
C LYS A 352 22.87 -1.15 -8.84
N ASP A 353 23.65 -1.25 -7.77
CA ASP A 353 24.22 -0.11 -7.06
C ASP A 353 24.96 0.86 -7.98
N GLU A 354 25.77 0.33 -8.90
CA GLU A 354 26.52 1.12 -9.86
C GLU A 354 25.66 1.84 -10.93
N ALA A 355 24.40 1.43 -11.08
CA ALA A 355 23.49 1.98 -12.09
C ALA A 355 22.48 2.99 -11.53
N ILE A 356 22.40 3.18 -10.20
CA ILE A 356 21.35 3.99 -9.56
C ILE A 356 21.37 5.43 -10.04
N ASP A 357 22.52 6.08 -10.04
CA ASP A 357 22.64 7.48 -10.47
C ASP A 357 22.27 7.65 -11.96
N THR A 358 22.76 6.74 -12.81
CA THR A 358 22.43 6.70 -14.23
C THR A 358 20.94 6.48 -14.46
N PHE A 359 20.32 5.56 -13.69
CA PHE A 359 18.89 5.30 -13.73
C PHE A 359 18.09 6.56 -13.40
N ILE A 360 18.40 7.23 -12.29
CA ILE A 360 17.69 8.45 -11.86
C ILE A 360 17.81 9.55 -12.92
N GLU A 361 19.01 9.76 -13.45
CA GLU A 361 19.27 10.80 -14.45
C GLU A 361 18.54 10.50 -15.79
N GLN A 362 18.74 9.31 -16.35
CA GLN A 362 18.23 8.96 -17.68
C GLN A 362 16.70 8.84 -17.67
N VAL A 363 16.14 8.08 -16.73
CA VAL A 363 14.68 7.90 -16.60
C VAL A 363 14.01 9.22 -16.26
N GLY A 364 14.58 10.00 -15.34
CA GLY A 364 14.03 11.29 -14.93
C GLY A 364 14.00 12.30 -16.07
N LYS A 365 15.08 12.38 -16.86
CA LYS A 365 15.18 13.24 -18.04
C LYS A 365 14.15 12.83 -19.11
N ALA A 366 14.15 11.57 -19.51
CA ALA A 366 13.24 11.05 -20.53
C ALA A 366 11.77 11.21 -20.13
N TYR A 367 11.45 10.95 -18.86
CA TYR A 367 10.11 11.16 -18.31
C TYR A 367 9.69 12.64 -18.42
N LYS A 368 10.53 13.55 -17.95
CA LYS A 368 10.24 14.99 -18.01
C LYS A 368 10.04 15.50 -19.44
N GLU A 369 10.87 15.01 -20.38
CA GLU A 369 10.75 15.36 -21.80
C GLU A 369 9.44 14.86 -22.42
N LYS A 370 9.01 13.62 -22.08
CA LYS A 370 7.81 13.00 -22.65
C LYS A 370 6.52 13.45 -21.96
N ILE A 371 6.54 13.64 -20.65
CA ILE A 371 5.34 13.93 -19.83
C ILE A 371 5.16 15.43 -19.56
N GLY A 372 6.25 16.20 -19.53
CA GLY A 372 6.21 17.65 -19.35
C GLY A 372 6.43 18.12 -17.90
N TYR A 373 6.55 17.21 -16.92
CA TYR A 373 6.92 17.50 -15.53
C TYR A 373 7.80 16.40 -14.96
N ALA A 374 8.52 16.69 -13.86
CA ALA A 374 9.48 15.77 -13.29
C ALA A 374 8.81 14.65 -12.47
N ALA A 375 9.45 13.49 -12.47
CA ALA A 375 9.21 12.42 -11.49
C ALA A 375 10.17 12.59 -10.31
N ASP A 376 9.80 12.04 -9.14
CA ASP A 376 10.67 11.95 -7.98
C ASP A 376 11.16 10.52 -7.78
N PHE A 377 12.40 10.39 -7.30
CA PHE A 377 13.04 9.09 -7.12
C PHE A 377 13.46 8.88 -5.66
N TYR A 378 13.25 7.67 -5.15
CA TYR A 378 13.56 7.28 -3.79
C TYR A 378 14.28 5.95 -3.79
N VAL A 379 15.51 5.92 -3.28
CA VAL A 379 16.21 4.68 -2.96
C VAL A 379 15.73 4.27 -1.56
N VAL A 380 15.11 3.12 -1.45
CA VAL A 380 14.44 2.70 -0.21
C VAL A 380 15.01 1.38 0.32
N GLU A 381 14.85 1.19 1.62
CA GLU A 381 15.19 -0.04 2.32
C GLU A 381 13.93 -0.70 2.89
N ILE A 382 14.00 -2.01 3.10
CA ILE A 382 12.93 -2.80 3.70
C ILE A 382 13.01 -2.65 5.23
N GLY A 383 11.93 -2.15 5.81
CA GLY A 383 11.82 -1.84 7.24
C GLY A 383 10.96 -2.83 8.02
N ASP A 384 10.85 -2.57 9.32
CA ASP A 384 9.95 -3.27 10.23
C ASP A 384 8.53 -2.68 10.20
N GLY A 385 7.58 -3.39 10.80
CA GLY A 385 6.21 -2.94 11.03
C GLY A 385 6.10 -1.77 12.02
N PRO A 386 4.88 -1.51 12.54
CA PRO A 386 4.65 -0.39 13.45
C PRO A 386 5.40 -0.57 14.76
N GLN A 387 5.93 0.54 15.30
CA GLN A 387 6.75 0.53 16.51
C GLN A 387 6.62 1.80 17.33
N THR A 388 6.91 1.69 18.61
CA THR A 388 7.14 2.83 19.52
C THR A 388 8.60 3.30 19.36
N LEU A 389 8.82 4.63 19.29
CA LEU A 389 10.12 5.24 19.06
C LEU A 389 10.84 5.61 20.38
#